data_10f28623f9a1b6f2b8b20fda846b568e
#
_entry.id   10f28623f9a1b6f2b8b20fda846b568e
#
_cell.length_a   1.000
_cell.length_b   1.000
_cell.length_c   1.000
_cell.angle_alpha   90.00
_cell.angle_beta   90.00
_cell.angle_gamma   90.00
#
_symmetry.space_group_name_H-M   'P 1'
#
loop_
_entity.id
_entity.type
_entity.pdbx_description
1 polymer ?
#
loop_
_entity_poly.entity_id
_entity_poly.type
_entity_poly.pdbx_seq_one_letter_code
_entity_poly.pdbx_strand_id
1 'polypeptide(L)'
;MRLSRSQQILLALFLIVMWPLKIASAAELLPLRASYSSIGGAFAPLWLAQDKGLFTKYGLAVELKYILSATGTQALFSGSIDIVNPATEIVEAGLGGQRVAFIIGILNRAVLSVYSKAELRQLTDLRGKVMGVTLPGSTTDLTAKILFQQAGMVPGKDVQVTHLQGMPDIITALTQGRIDAGVVSAPTTLKLRQAGFKELVDVAARNVPMIHAGLATTRDFIKSNPEKVRRYVQAYIEGTKIARTDPETAKQIIGKYTKTDNKEDLDETYNTYAKVWEQAPYVSVAGMQTLLNFAVNPSGKTAKPEQFIDNSFVTELEKSGFIEKLYKP
;
A
#
# COMPACT_ATOMS: atom_id res chain seq x y z
N MET A 1 -18.71 -54.52 54.59
CA MET A 1 -19.97 -53.78 54.32
C MET A 1 -20.09 -53.54 52.85
N ARG A 2 -21.01 -54.25 52.14
CA ARG A 2 -21.17 -54.10 50.66
C ARG A 2 -22.12 -52.92 50.39
N LEU A 3 -21.64 -51.95 49.66
CA LEU A 3 -22.49 -50.79 49.24
C LEU A 3 -23.67 -51.26 48.43
N SER A 4 -24.84 -50.66 48.62
CA SER A 4 -26.04 -50.98 47.86
C SER A 4 -25.92 -50.53 46.40
N ARG A 5 -26.67 -51.20 45.49
CA ARG A 5 -26.64 -50.84 44.05
C ARG A 5 -26.93 -49.37 43.76
N SER A 6 -27.77 -48.71 44.57
CA SER A 6 -28.05 -47.29 44.49
C SER A 6 -26.86 -46.40 44.89
N GLN A 7 -26.07 -46.82 45.87
CA GLN A 7 -24.85 -46.09 46.27
C GLN A 7 -23.72 -46.23 45.24
N GLN A 8 -23.63 -47.37 44.55
CA GLN A 8 -22.68 -47.55 43.45
C GLN A 8 -23.03 -46.72 42.21
N ILE A 9 -24.32 -46.52 41.92
CA ILE A 9 -24.78 -45.66 40.82
C ILE A 9 -24.55 -44.19 41.13
N LEU A 10 -24.73 -43.73 42.37
CA LEU A 10 -24.41 -42.37 42.78
C LEU A 10 -22.92 -42.07 42.73
N LEU A 11 -22.06 -43.04 43.08
CA LEU A 11 -20.58 -42.85 42.96
C LEU A 11 -20.12 -42.81 41.51
N ALA A 12 -20.75 -43.57 40.61
CA ALA A 12 -20.43 -43.55 39.16
C ALA A 12 -20.89 -42.23 38.50
N LEU A 13 -22.00 -41.64 38.93
CA LEU A 13 -22.48 -40.35 38.47
C LEU A 13 -21.59 -39.18 38.94
N PHE A 14 -20.94 -39.28 40.11
CA PHE A 14 -20.05 -38.23 40.62
C PHE A 14 -18.66 -38.22 39.97
N LEU A 15 -18.22 -39.33 39.32
CA LEU A 15 -16.96 -39.45 38.62
C LEU A 15 -17.01 -38.94 37.17
N ILE A 16 -18.22 -38.71 36.63
CA ILE A 16 -18.41 -38.21 35.25
C ILE A 16 -18.32 -36.65 35.17
N VAL A 17 -18.44 -35.94 36.32
CA VAL A 17 -18.56 -34.48 36.36
C VAL A 17 -17.23 -33.74 36.46
N MET A 18 -16.09 -34.45 36.58
CA MET A 18 -14.76 -33.82 36.63
C MET A 18 -13.88 -34.04 35.40
N TRP A 19 -14.46 -34.05 34.20
CA TRP A 19 -13.63 -33.83 33.00
C TRP A 19 -13.31 -32.34 32.98
N PRO A 20 -12.05 -31.92 33.04
CA PRO A 20 -11.75 -30.50 32.90
C PRO A 20 -12.20 -30.08 31.50
N LEU A 21 -13.27 -29.31 31.43
CA LEU A 21 -13.52 -28.48 30.26
C LEU A 21 -12.23 -27.67 30.07
N LYS A 22 -11.39 -28.10 29.10
CA LYS A 22 -10.37 -27.22 28.55
C LYS A 22 -11.13 -26.06 27.95
N ILE A 23 -11.35 -25.01 28.74
CA ILE A 23 -11.69 -23.70 28.23
C ILE A 23 -10.51 -23.39 27.29
N ALA A 24 -10.73 -23.54 26.00
CA ALA A 24 -9.79 -23.06 25.00
C ALA A 24 -9.64 -21.56 25.29
N SER A 25 -8.56 -21.20 25.96
CA SER A 25 -8.19 -19.79 26.11
C SER A 25 -8.14 -19.24 24.71
N ALA A 26 -9.05 -18.32 24.41
CA ALA A 26 -8.95 -17.58 23.16
C ALA A 26 -7.53 -16.98 23.14
N ALA A 27 -6.71 -17.40 22.17
CA ALA A 27 -5.36 -16.92 22.07
C ALA A 27 -5.39 -15.39 22.03
N GLU A 28 -4.70 -14.75 22.95
CA GLU A 28 -4.67 -13.29 23.04
C GLU A 28 -4.14 -12.72 21.73
N LEU A 29 -4.90 -11.79 21.15
CA LEU A 29 -4.50 -11.15 19.90
C LEU A 29 -3.30 -10.24 20.16
N LEU A 30 -2.28 -10.35 19.31
CA LEU A 30 -1.11 -9.51 19.40
C LEU A 30 -1.42 -8.09 18.88
N PRO A 31 -1.28 -7.04 19.71
CA PRO A 31 -1.56 -5.68 19.29
C PRO A 31 -0.52 -5.21 18.26
N LEU A 32 -1.00 -4.49 17.22
CA LEU A 32 -0.16 -3.89 16.19
C LEU A 32 -0.82 -2.61 15.66
N ARG A 33 -0.03 -1.56 15.47
CA ARG A 33 -0.49 -0.27 14.96
C ARG A 33 0.07 -0.09 13.56
N ALA A 34 -0.83 0.17 12.60
CA ALA A 34 -0.44 0.33 11.21
C ALA A 34 -1.09 1.58 10.60
N SER A 35 -0.46 2.13 9.55
CA SER A 35 -1.04 3.25 8.82
C SER A 35 -0.94 3.07 7.31
N TYR A 36 -1.88 3.72 6.61
CA TYR A 36 -1.85 3.96 5.17
C TYR A 36 -1.95 5.47 4.92
N SER A 37 -1.37 5.94 3.82
CA SER A 37 -1.16 7.38 3.62
C SER A 37 -1.95 7.99 2.46
N SER A 38 -2.72 7.19 1.74
CA SER A 38 -3.53 7.65 0.61
C SER A 38 -4.90 6.97 0.60
N ILE A 39 -5.92 7.70 0.18
CA ILE A 39 -7.27 7.18 -0.04
C ILE A 39 -7.40 6.88 -1.54
N GLY A 40 -6.92 5.72 -1.96
CA GLY A 40 -6.96 5.28 -3.35
C GLY A 40 -7.07 3.76 -3.45
N GLY A 41 -7.55 3.24 -4.59
CA GLY A 41 -7.82 1.82 -4.80
C GLY A 41 -6.63 0.89 -4.57
N ALA A 42 -5.40 1.40 -4.65
CA ALA A 42 -4.19 0.65 -4.34
C ALA A 42 -4.24 -0.09 -3.00
N PHE A 43 -4.94 0.50 -2.01
CA PHE A 43 -5.02 -0.03 -0.64
C PHE A 43 -6.19 -0.98 -0.40
N ALA A 44 -7.00 -1.31 -1.42
CA ALA A 44 -8.12 -2.24 -1.25
C ALA A 44 -7.72 -3.58 -0.60
N PRO A 45 -6.58 -4.22 -0.92
CA PRO A 45 -6.12 -5.42 -0.21
C PRO A 45 -5.95 -5.21 1.29
N LEU A 46 -5.39 -4.09 1.71
CA LEU A 46 -5.17 -3.74 3.12
C LEU A 46 -6.49 -3.48 3.85
N TRP A 47 -7.42 -2.75 3.20
CA TRP A 47 -8.75 -2.47 3.75
C TRP A 47 -9.58 -3.75 3.86
N LEU A 48 -9.47 -4.66 2.88
CA LEU A 48 -10.09 -5.98 2.96
C LEU A 48 -9.52 -6.80 4.11
N ALA A 49 -8.20 -6.76 4.33
CA ALA A 49 -7.60 -7.43 5.48
C ALA A 49 -8.19 -6.93 6.81
N GLN A 50 -8.43 -5.63 6.92
CA GLN A 50 -9.07 -5.02 8.09
C GLN A 50 -10.54 -5.41 8.21
N ASP A 51 -11.34 -5.14 7.19
CA ASP A 51 -12.81 -5.23 7.25
C ASP A 51 -13.35 -6.68 7.24
N LYS A 52 -12.62 -7.59 6.60
CA LYS A 52 -12.95 -9.03 6.62
C LYS A 52 -12.37 -9.76 7.84
N GLY A 53 -11.79 -9.03 8.79
CA GLY A 53 -11.25 -9.60 10.03
C GLY A 53 -10.04 -10.51 9.80
N LEU A 54 -9.29 -10.34 8.69
CA LEU A 54 -8.15 -11.21 8.39
C LEU A 54 -7.02 -11.01 9.38
N PHE A 55 -6.81 -9.80 9.88
CA PHE A 55 -5.83 -9.58 10.95
C PHE A 55 -6.18 -10.40 12.19
N THR A 56 -7.44 -10.37 12.63
CA THR A 56 -7.92 -11.18 13.75
C THR A 56 -7.80 -12.67 13.48
N LYS A 57 -8.14 -13.11 12.26
CA LYS A 57 -7.96 -14.51 11.81
C LYS A 57 -6.53 -14.99 12.00
N TYR A 58 -5.54 -14.13 11.74
CA TYR A 58 -4.13 -14.43 11.95
C TYR A 58 -3.59 -14.02 13.32
N GLY A 59 -4.47 -13.75 14.30
CA GLY A 59 -4.10 -13.51 15.70
C GLY A 59 -3.51 -12.12 15.96
N LEU A 60 -3.88 -11.11 15.17
CA LEU A 60 -3.49 -9.72 15.35
C LEU A 60 -4.70 -8.84 15.73
N ALA A 61 -4.52 -7.95 16.71
CA ALA A 61 -5.38 -6.81 16.94
C ALA A 61 -4.77 -5.58 16.28
N VAL A 62 -5.13 -5.33 15.01
CA VAL A 62 -4.55 -4.22 14.24
C VAL A 62 -5.39 -2.96 14.39
N GLU A 63 -4.75 -1.88 14.84
CA GLU A 63 -5.27 -0.52 14.74
C GLU A 63 -4.75 0.11 13.45
N LEU A 64 -5.60 0.16 12.40
CA LEU A 64 -5.26 0.69 11.09
C LEU A 64 -5.76 2.13 10.94
N LYS A 65 -4.85 3.09 10.72
CA LYS A 65 -5.16 4.52 10.64
C LYS A 65 -4.76 5.13 9.30
N TYR A 66 -5.55 6.09 8.82
CA TYR A 66 -5.11 7.01 7.77
C TYR A 66 -4.20 8.08 8.38
N ILE A 67 -2.93 8.12 7.96
CA ILE A 67 -1.93 9.09 8.41
C ILE A 67 -1.07 9.45 7.19
N LEU A 68 -0.90 10.74 6.92
CA LEU A 68 -0.04 11.19 5.83
C LEU A 68 1.37 10.62 5.95
N SER A 69 2.01 10.31 4.84
CA SER A 69 3.26 9.53 4.78
C SER A 69 4.38 10.10 5.67
N ALA A 70 4.64 11.40 5.61
CA ALA A 70 5.67 12.04 6.43
C ALA A 70 5.37 11.94 7.93
N THR A 71 4.11 12.20 8.33
CA THR A 71 3.66 12.07 9.72
C THR A 71 3.72 10.61 10.18
N GLY A 72 3.31 9.66 9.34
CA GLY A 72 3.40 8.23 9.60
C GLY A 72 4.84 7.79 9.80
N THR A 73 5.76 8.25 8.96
CA THR A 73 7.20 7.96 9.08
C THR A 73 7.79 8.50 10.38
N GLN A 74 7.41 9.71 10.80
CA GLN A 74 7.79 10.24 12.11
C GLN A 74 7.21 9.40 13.27
N ALA A 75 5.95 8.98 13.14
CA ALA A 75 5.29 8.12 14.12
C ALA A 75 5.94 6.72 14.22
N LEU A 76 6.47 6.20 13.11
CA LEU A 76 7.26 4.96 13.10
C LEU A 76 8.54 5.12 13.95
N PHE A 77 9.28 6.20 13.75
CA PHE A 77 10.53 6.43 14.48
C PHE A 77 10.32 6.76 15.96
N SER A 78 9.19 7.37 16.31
CA SER A 78 8.81 7.58 17.72
C SER A 78 8.26 6.32 18.39
N GLY A 79 8.03 5.22 17.63
CA GLY A 79 7.42 4.00 18.15
C GLY A 79 5.91 4.11 18.38
N SER A 80 5.24 5.13 17.84
CA SER A 80 3.80 5.30 17.95
C SER A 80 3.02 4.49 16.91
N ILE A 81 3.66 4.12 15.80
CA ILE A 81 3.17 3.22 14.76
C ILE A 81 4.22 2.15 14.52
N ASP A 82 3.80 0.94 14.19
CA ASP A 82 4.66 -0.23 14.00
C ASP A 82 4.93 -0.52 12.51
N ILE A 83 3.92 -0.31 11.65
CA ILE A 83 4.02 -0.50 10.18
C ILE A 83 3.38 0.72 9.49
N VAL A 84 4.07 1.28 8.51
CA VAL A 84 3.61 2.48 7.79
C VAL A 84 3.57 2.24 6.28
N ASN A 85 2.74 3.03 5.59
CA ASN A 85 2.90 3.26 4.16
C ASN A 85 3.61 4.60 3.96
N PRO A 86 4.94 4.59 3.74
CA PRO A 86 5.73 5.78 3.51
C PRO A 86 5.78 6.17 2.03
N ALA A 87 6.29 7.37 1.74
CA ALA A 87 6.78 7.77 0.44
C ALA A 87 8.33 7.74 0.42
N THR A 88 8.97 8.73 -0.23
CA THR A 88 10.44 8.75 -0.36
C THR A 88 11.16 9.13 0.95
N GLU A 89 10.47 9.76 1.90
CA GLU A 89 11.06 10.22 3.17
C GLU A 89 11.63 9.10 4.03
N ILE A 90 11.10 7.89 3.93
CA ILE A 90 11.66 6.75 4.68
C ILE A 90 12.98 6.28 4.06
N VAL A 91 13.15 6.41 2.75
CA VAL A 91 14.40 6.12 2.05
C VAL A 91 15.45 7.15 2.46
N GLU A 92 15.08 8.44 2.47
CA GLU A 92 15.96 9.52 2.95
C GLU A 92 16.40 9.30 4.39
N ALA A 93 15.46 8.93 5.27
CA ALA A 93 15.79 8.59 6.66
C ALA A 93 16.74 7.38 6.76
N GLY A 94 16.54 6.37 5.93
CA GLY A 94 17.43 5.21 5.86
C GLY A 94 18.83 5.57 5.37
N LEU A 95 18.95 6.43 4.36
CA LEU A 95 20.22 7.00 3.90
C LEU A 95 20.90 7.86 4.97
N GLY A 96 20.10 8.46 5.86
CA GLY A 96 20.56 9.18 7.05
C GLY A 96 20.90 8.30 8.25
N GLY A 97 20.86 6.96 8.10
CA GLY A 97 21.28 6.00 9.13
C GLY A 97 20.13 5.32 9.88
N GLN A 98 18.87 5.63 9.59
CA GLN A 98 17.74 4.90 10.18
C GLN A 98 17.65 3.47 9.61
N ARG A 99 17.40 2.48 10.49
CA ARG A 99 17.33 1.07 10.10
C ARG A 99 15.91 0.68 9.70
N VAL A 100 15.59 0.89 8.43
CA VAL A 100 14.25 0.65 7.86
C VAL A 100 14.25 -0.46 6.83
N ALA A 101 13.08 -1.07 6.60
CA ALA A 101 12.86 -1.99 5.47
C ALA A 101 11.42 -1.95 5.01
N PHE A 102 11.22 -1.94 3.70
CA PHE A 102 9.96 -2.30 3.09
C PHE A 102 9.77 -3.82 3.18
N ILE A 103 8.58 -4.24 3.61
CA ILE A 103 8.21 -5.65 3.83
C ILE A 103 7.12 -6.13 2.88
N ILE A 104 6.41 -5.21 2.22
CA ILE A 104 5.37 -5.47 1.23
C ILE A 104 5.49 -4.43 0.11
N GLY A 105 5.56 -4.90 -1.13
CA GLY A 105 5.39 -4.09 -2.33
C GLY A 105 3.93 -4.11 -2.77
N ILE A 106 3.17 -3.07 -2.44
CA ILE A 106 1.76 -2.96 -2.85
C ILE A 106 1.69 -2.74 -4.37
N LEU A 107 2.46 -1.76 -4.86
CA LEU A 107 2.61 -1.43 -6.28
C LEU A 107 4.09 -1.20 -6.58
N ASN A 108 4.65 -2.06 -7.42
CA ASN A 108 6.07 -2.04 -7.79
C ASN A 108 6.36 -1.27 -9.09
N ARG A 109 5.38 -0.56 -9.62
CA ARG A 109 5.48 0.31 -10.79
C ARG A 109 4.58 1.53 -10.65
N ALA A 110 4.88 2.60 -11.37
CA ALA A 110 4.05 3.79 -11.38
C ALA A 110 2.69 3.49 -12.04
N VAL A 111 1.60 3.56 -11.28
CA VAL A 111 0.22 3.40 -11.77
C VAL A 111 -0.40 4.79 -11.78
N LEU A 112 0.05 5.61 -12.74
CA LEU A 112 -0.28 7.02 -12.88
C LEU A 112 -0.44 7.36 -14.35
N SER A 113 -1.08 8.50 -14.60
CA SER A 113 -1.19 9.12 -15.94
C SER A 113 -0.91 10.61 -15.83
N VAL A 114 -0.41 11.20 -16.90
CA VAL A 114 -0.37 12.65 -17.07
C VAL A 114 -1.58 13.08 -17.88
N TYR A 115 -2.43 13.89 -17.29
CA TYR A 115 -3.55 14.53 -17.99
C TYR A 115 -3.25 15.99 -18.27
N SER A 116 -3.67 16.49 -19.42
CA SER A 116 -3.40 17.85 -19.87
C SER A 116 -4.56 18.44 -20.66
N LYS A 117 -4.48 19.74 -20.95
CA LYS A 117 -5.31 20.38 -21.94
C LYS A 117 -5.16 19.69 -23.32
N ALA A 118 -6.21 19.71 -24.13
CA ALA A 118 -6.32 18.92 -25.36
C ALA A 118 -5.30 19.32 -26.45
N GLU A 119 -4.77 20.53 -26.41
CA GLU A 119 -3.77 21.04 -27.35
C GLU A 119 -2.38 20.44 -27.17
N LEU A 120 -2.05 19.92 -25.97
CA LEU A 120 -0.78 19.24 -25.70
C LEU A 120 -0.86 17.79 -26.19
N ARG A 121 0.10 17.36 -26.98
CA ARG A 121 0.09 16.05 -27.64
C ARG A 121 1.24 15.13 -27.21
N GLN A 122 2.32 15.69 -26.68
CA GLN A 122 3.49 14.99 -26.23
C GLN A 122 4.11 15.68 -25.02
N LEU A 123 4.93 14.96 -24.29
CA LEU A 123 5.52 15.45 -23.04
C LEU A 123 6.38 16.72 -23.24
N THR A 124 7.07 16.84 -24.38
CA THR A 124 7.88 18.03 -24.71
C THR A 124 7.09 19.30 -24.95
N ASP A 125 5.77 19.19 -25.18
CA ASP A 125 4.89 20.37 -25.32
C ASP A 125 4.68 21.08 -23.97
N LEU A 126 5.12 20.46 -22.88
CA LEU A 126 5.16 21.08 -21.54
C LEU A 126 6.27 22.11 -21.34
N ARG A 127 7.17 22.32 -22.33
CA ARG A 127 8.16 23.39 -22.24
C ARG A 127 7.48 24.76 -22.09
N GLY A 128 7.89 25.50 -21.04
CA GLY A 128 7.28 26.79 -20.68
C GLY A 128 5.90 26.68 -20.03
N LYS A 129 5.44 25.48 -19.68
CA LYS A 129 4.14 25.19 -19.06
C LYS A 129 4.28 24.82 -17.59
N VAL A 130 3.13 24.63 -16.92
CA VAL A 130 3.04 24.28 -15.50
C VAL A 130 2.48 22.85 -15.33
N MET A 131 3.25 21.98 -14.70
CA MET A 131 2.82 20.65 -14.28
C MET A 131 2.42 20.65 -12.81
N GLY A 132 1.22 20.16 -12.51
CA GLY A 132 0.76 19.90 -11.15
C GLY A 132 1.13 18.51 -10.67
N VAL A 133 1.68 18.41 -9.48
CA VAL A 133 1.95 17.17 -8.75
C VAL A 133 1.45 17.31 -7.31
N THR A 134 1.40 16.24 -6.56
CA THR A 134 1.10 16.34 -5.12
C THR A 134 2.34 16.78 -4.34
N LEU A 135 2.39 16.52 -3.05
CA LEU A 135 3.45 17.00 -2.16
C LEU A 135 4.87 16.69 -2.67
N PRO A 136 5.89 17.50 -2.32
CA PRO A 136 7.28 17.19 -2.63
C PRO A 136 7.68 15.79 -2.16
N GLY A 137 8.43 15.06 -2.99
CA GLY A 137 8.83 13.67 -2.68
C GLY A 137 7.72 12.63 -2.82
N SER A 138 6.49 13.03 -3.17
CA SER A 138 5.40 12.09 -3.45
C SER A 138 5.65 11.30 -4.74
N THR A 139 4.88 10.24 -4.94
CA THR A 139 4.96 9.41 -6.15
C THR A 139 4.67 10.20 -7.42
N THR A 140 3.78 11.17 -7.38
CA THR A 140 3.48 12.03 -8.54
C THR A 140 4.64 12.98 -8.86
N ASP A 141 5.27 13.54 -7.84
CA ASP A 141 6.45 14.40 -7.97
C ASP A 141 7.65 13.61 -8.55
N LEU A 142 7.89 12.42 -8.00
CA LEU A 142 8.93 11.53 -8.51
C LEU A 142 8.65 11.10 -9.97
N THR A 143 7.39 10.77 -10.29
CA THR A 143 6.99 10.41 -11.66
C THR A 143 7.24 11.57 -12.62
N ALA A 144 6.88 12.80 -12.26
CA ALA A 144 7.16 13.97 -13.10
C ALA A 144 8.66 14.14 -13.35
N LYS A 145 9.50 14.00 -12.31
CA LYS A 145 10.97 14.07 -12.45
C LYS A 145 11.52 13.00 -13.40
N ILE A 146 11.04 11.76 -13.29
CA ILE A 146 11.44 10.66 -14.19
C ILE A 146 11.06 11.00 -15.64
N LEU A 147 9.82 11.42 -15.86
CA LEU A 147 9.33 11.77 -17.19
C LEU A 147 10.11 12.94 -17.80
N PHE A 148 10.42 13.97 -17.03
CA PHE A 148 11.21 15.10 -17.49
C PHE A 148 12.63 14.69 -17.82
N GLN A 149 13.28 13.86 -17.01
CA GLN A 149 14.61 13.33 -17.29
C GLN A 149 14.61 12.53 -18.61
N GLN A 150 13.62 11.66 -18.82
CA GLN A 150 13.48 10.88 -20.06
C GLN A 150 13.25 11.76 -21.30
N ALA A 151 12.61 12.92 -21.14
CA ALA A 151 12.35 13.88 -22.21
C ALA A 151 13.46 14.94 -22.38
N GLY A 152 14.57 14.84 -21.62
CA GLY A 152 15.64 15.83 -21.63
C GLY A 152 15.17 17.22 -21.20
N MET A 153 14.24 17.29 -20.23
CA MET A 153 13.72 18.52 -19.67
C MET A 153 14.18 18.71 -18.22
N VAL A 154 14.41 19.94 -17.84
CA VAL A 154 14.89 20.31 -16.50
C VAL A 154 13.73 20.97 -15.73
N PRO A 155 13.25 20.37 -14.60
CA PRO A 155 12.26 21.00 -13.75
C PRO A 155 12.72 22.38 -13.24
N GLY A 156 11.81 23.35 -13.20
CA GLY A 156 12.11 24.73 -12.81
C GLY A 156 12.75 25.59 -13.90
N LYS A 157 13.30 24.97 -14.97
CA LYS A 157 13.85 25.66 -16.12
C LYS A 157 12.96 25.50 -17.37
N ASP A 158 12.78 24.24 -17.80
CA ASP A 158 12.00 23.93 -19.00
C ASP A 158 10.51 23.82 -18.69
N VAL A 159 10.13 23.39 -17.50
CA VAL A 159 8.76 23.19 -17.04
C VAL A 159 8.65 23.57 -15.56
N GLN A 160 7.62 24.35 -15.21
CA GLN A 160 7.35 24.69 -13.82
C GLN A 160 6.60 23.54 -13.15
N VAL A 161 6.97 23.20 -11.90
CA VAL A 161 6.30 22.20 -11.10
C VAL A 161 5.60 22.86 -9.94
N THR A 162 4.28 22.67 -9.85
CA THR A 162 3.46 23.17 -8.73
C THR A 162 3.04 22.01 -7.84
N HIS A 163 3.37 22.10 -6.55
CA HIS A 163 2.98 21.13 -5.55
C HIS A 163 1.61 21.48 -4.96
N LEU A 164 0.70 20.52 -4.96
CA LEU A 164 -0.68 20.62 -4.51
C LEU A 164 -0.93 19.62 -3.38
N GLN A 165 -1.97 19.83 -2.54
CA GLN A 165 -2.20 18.98 -1.38
C GLN A 165 -2.68 17.57 -1.75
N GLY A 166 -3.38 17.43 -2.88
CA GLY A 166 -3.92 16.13 -3.30
C GLY A 166 -4.53 16.13 -4.69
N MET A 167 -5.04 14.97 -5.09
CA MET A 167 -5.65 14.77 -6.41
C MET A 167 -6.84 15.72 -6.69
N PRO A 168 -7.74 16.05 -5.72
CA PRO A 168 -8.81 16.99 -5.95
C PRO A 168 -8.30 18.40 -6.33
N ASP A 169 -7.18 18.82 -5.74
CA ASP A 169 -6.59 20.13 -6.03
C ASP A 169 -5.98 20.16 -7.43
N ILE A 170 -5.44 19.03 -7.92
CA ILE A 170 -4.96 18.90 -9.31
C ILE A 170 -6.13 19.08 -10.28
N ILE A 171 -7.28 18.44 -10.04
CA ILE A 171 -8.49 18.62 -10.87
C ILE A 171 -8.88 20.10 -10.89
N THR A 172 -8.98 20.71 -9.71
CA THR A 172 -9.37 22.12 -9.56
C THR A 172 -8.39 23.04 -10.28
N ALA A 173 -7.09 22.81 -10.13
CA ALA A 173 -6.06 23.64 -10.76
C ALA A 173 -6.06 23.50 -12.30
N LEU A 174 -6.29 22.29 -12.84
CA LEU A 174 -6.45 22.05 -14.27
C LEU A 174 -7.69 22.75 -14.82
N THR A 175 -8.85 22.58 -14.17
CA THR A 175 -10.13 23.17 -14.64
C THR A 175 -10.12 24.70 -14.57
N GLN A 176 -9.39 25.27 -13.61
CA GLN A 176 -9.20 26.72 -13.50
C GLN A 176 -8.06 27.26 -14.38
N GLY A 177 -7.36 26.41 -15.14
CA GLY A 177 -6.25 26.80 -15.99
C GLY A 177 -4.99 27.28 -15.25
N ARG A 178 -4.89 27.00 -13.93
CA ARG A 178 -3.71 27.34 -13.12
C ARG A 178 -2.52 26.44 -13.38
N ILE A 179 -2.76 25.24 -13.90
CA ILE A 179 -1.76 24.30 -14.42
C ILE A 179 -2.17 23.82 -15.80
N ASP A 180 -1.21 23.39 -16.60
CA ASP A 180 -1.44 22.91 -17.99
C ASP A 180 -1.54 21.40 -18.07
N ALA A 181 -0.91 20.69 -17.13
CA ALA A 181 -0.95 19.25 -16.98
C ALA A 181 -0.87 18.84 -15.51
N GLY A 182 -1.29 17.61 -15.20
CA GLY A 182 -1.21 17.05 -13.86
C GLY A 182 -0.94 15.56 -13.87
N VAL A 183 -0.14 15.09 -12.90
CA VAL A 183 0.11 13.68 -12.67
C VAL A 183 -0.96 13.13 -11.73
N VAL A 184 -1.75 12.17 -12.18
CA VAL A 184 -2.94 11.68 -11.47
C VAL A 184 -3.07 10.16 -11.52
N SER A 185 -3.94 9.61 -10.68
CA SER A 185 -4.34 8.19 -10.66
C SER A 185 -5.87 8.06 -10.72
N ALA A 186 -6.36 6.84 -10.96
CA ALA A 186 -7.78 6.53 -10.83
C ALA A 186 -8.29 6.76 -9.37
N PRO A 187 -9.52 7.28 -9.19
CA PRO A 187 -10.52 7.60 -10.22
C PRO A 187 -10.39 9.01 -10.82
N THR A 188 -9.38 9.80 -10.45
CA THR A 188 -9.17 11.17 -10.94
C THR A 188 -9.05 11.23 -12.46
N THR A 189 -8.44 10.19 -13.06
CA THR A 189 -8.35 10.01 -14.52
C THR A 189 -9.69 10.08 -15.20
N LEU A 190 -10.72 9.40 -14.67
CA LEU A 190 -12.08 9.41 -15.21
C LEU A 190 -12.67 10.84 -15.17
N LYS A 191 -12.57 11.50 -14.01
CA LYS A 191 -13.12 12.86 -13.84
C LYS A 191 -12.50 13.86 -14.80
N LEU A 192 -11.19 13.76 -15.04
CA LEU A 192 -10.50 14.61 -16.01
C LEU A 192 -10.93 14.32 -17.45
N ARG A 193 -11.12 13.05 -17.83
CA ARG A 193 -11.66 12.70 -19.15
C ARG A 193 -13.06 13.27 -19.35
N GLN A 194 -13.94 13.15 -18.37
CA GLN A 194 -15.29 13.71 -18.39
C GLN A 194 -15.28 15.26 -18.47
N ALA A 195 -14.27 15.91 -17.88
CA ALA A 195 -14.05 17.34 -17.97
C ALA A 195 -13.36 17.80 -19.27
N GLY A 196 -13.10 16.88 -20.23
CA GLY A 196 -12.52 17.20 -21.54
C GLY A 196 -11.01 17.22 -21.62
N PHE A 197 -10.30 16.95 -20.52
CA PHE A 197 -8.84 16.79 -20.54
C PHE A 197 -8.43 15.48 -21.22
N LYS A 198 -7.22 15.45 -21.76
CA LYS A 198 -6.68 14.30 -22.49
C LYS A 198 -5.53 13.66 -21.71
N GLU A 199 -5.44 12.35 -21.80
CA GLU A 199 -4.27 11.62 -21.33
C GLU A 199 -3.09 11.91 -22.27
N LEU A 200 -2.10 12.63 -21.74
CA LEU A 200 -0.87 12.96 -22.45
C LEU A 200 0.13 11.81 -22.39
N VAL A 201 0.21 11.14 -21.23
CA VAL A 201 1.10 10.01 -21.00
C VAL A 201 0.40 8.99 -20.09
N ASP A 202 0.24 7.75 -20.57
CA ASP A 202 -0.04 6.60 -19.74
C ASP A 202 1.29 6.10 -19.13
N VAL A 203 1.55 6.48 -17.89
CA VAL A 203 2.77 6.08 -17.18
C VAL A 203 2.72 4.62 -16.79
N ALA A 204 1.52 4.09 -16.51
CA ALA A 204 1.33 2.69 -16.16
C ALA A 204 1.74 1.76 -17.31
N ALA A 205 1.41 2.13 -18.56
CA ALA A 205 1.81 1.38 -19.75
C ALA A 205 3.33 1.41 -20.02
N ARG A 206 4.03 2.44 -19.53
CA ARG A 206 5.50 2.53 -19.65
C ARG A 206 6.23 1.58 -18.72
N ASN A 207 5.51 0.96 -17.79
CA ASN A 207 6.04 -0.02 -16.82
C ASN A 207 7.30 0.48 -16.07
N VAL A 208 7.30 1.76 -15.67
CA VAL A 208 8.41 2.37 -14.94
C VAL A 208 8.56 1.69 -13.58
N PRO A 209 9.66 0.99 -13.31
CA PRO A 209 9.88 0.37 -12.00
C PRO A 209 9.93 1.44 -10.91
N MET A 210 9.09 1.31 -9.89
CA MET A 210 9.03 2.24 -8.76
C MET A 210 8.26 1.58 -7.62
N ILE A 211 8.69 1.73 -6.39
CA ILE A 211 7.82 1.45 -5.26
C ILE A 211 6.81 2.59 -5.16
N HIS A 212 5.72 2.47 -5.94
CA HIS A 212 4.64 3.46 -5.95
C HIS A 212 3.88 3.44 -4.62
N ALA A 213 3.65 2.26 -4.08
CA ALA A 213 3.12 2.05 -2.74
C ALA A 213 3.75 0.79 -2.14
N GLY A 214 4.06 0.85 -0.87
CA GLY A 214 4.62 -0.26 -0.12
C GLY A 214 4.37 -0.09 1.37
N LEU A 215 4.60 -1.14 2.14
CA LEU A 215 4.53 -1.09 3.60
C LEU A 215 5.92 -1.33 4.16
N ALA A 216 6.31 -0.50 5.12
CA ALA A 216 7.64 -0.49 5.71
C ALA A 216 7.58 -0.45 7.24
N THR A 217 8.65 -0.92 7.86
CA THR A 217 8.86 -0.86 9.30
C THR A 217 10.35 -0.70 9.62
N THR A 218 10.71 -0.64 10.89
CA THR A 218 12.11 -0.65 11.31
C THR A 218 12.66 -2.08 11.36
N ARG A 219 13.95 -2.26 11.06
CA ARG A 219 14.61 -3.57 11.21
C ARG A 219 14.62 -4.05 12.65
N ASP A 220 14.61 -3.12 13.63
CA ASP A 220 14.54 -3.46 15.04
C ASP A 220 13.15 -4.00 15.41
N PHE A 221 12.07 -3.45 14.83
CA PHE A 221 10.73 -4.03 14.99
C PHE A 221 10.64 -5.43 14.37
N ILE A 222 11.19 -5.62 13.17
CA ILE A 222 11.24 -6.94 12.51
C ILE A 222 11.95 -7.96 13.43
N LYS A 223 13.10 -7.59 13.96
CA LYS A 223 13.91 -8.46 14.84
C LYS A 223 13.17 -8.82 16.14
N SER A 224 12.48 -7.85 16.75
CA SER A 224 11.81 -8.03 18.03
C SER A 224 10.42 -8.66 17.91
N ASN A 225 9.76 -8.53 16.76
CA ASN A 225 8.37 -8.95 16.53
C ASN A 225 8.20 -9.69 15.19
N PRO A 226 9.04 -10.68 14.85
CA PRO A 226 8.99 -11.32 13.52
C PRO A 226 7.63 -11.99 13.26
N GLU A 227 7.02 -12.56 14.29
CA GLU A 227 5.72 -13.22 14.18
C GLU A 227 4.58 -12.23 13.90
N LYS A 228 4.60 -11.02 14.48
CA LYS A 228 3.63 -9.98 14.15
C LYS A 228 3.75 -9.56 12.69
N VAL A 229 4.97 -9.37 12.20
CA VAL A 229 5.24 -9.01 10.80
C VAL A 229 4.75 -10.13 9.87
N ARG A 230 5.09 -11.38 10.15
CA ARG A 230 4.66 -12.54 9.35
C ARG A 230 3.13 -12.62 9.24
N ARG A 231 2.42 -12.53 10.37
CA ARG A 231 0.95 -12.57 10.40
C ARG A 231 0.32 -11.38 9.67
N TYR A 232 0.93 -10.22 9.76
CA TYR A 232 0.47 -9.03 9.02
C TYR A 232 0.60 -9.23 7.51
N VAL A 233 1.73 -9.77 7.05
CA VAL A 233 1.96 -10.11 5.63
C VAL A 233 0.97 -11.19 5.17
N GLN A 234 0.68 -12.21 5.99
CA GLN A 234 -0.33 -13.23 5.69
C GLN A 234 -1.73 -12.61 5.46
N ALA A 235 -2.16 -11.75 6.38
CA ALA A 235 -3.46 -11.08 6.27
C ALA A 235 -3.54 -10.19 5.01
N TYR A 236 -2.47 -9.46 4.71
CA TYR A 236 -2.39 -8.65 3.49
C TYR A 236 -2.48 -9.50 2.22
N ILE A 237 -1.76 -10.62 2.14
CA ILE A 237 -1.79 -11.53 0.98
C ILE A 237 -3.19 -12.11 0.78
N GLU A 238 -3.87 -12.53 1.85
CA GLU A 238 -5.25 -13.01 1.74
C GLU A 238 -6.22 -11.89 1.32
N GLY A 239 -6.03 -10.66 1.84
CA GLY A 239 -6.77 -9.48 1.38
C GLY A 239 -6.54 -9.21 -0.11
N THR A 240 -5.32 -9.41 -0.59
CA THR A 240 -4.99 -9.31 -2.03
C THR A 240 -5.70 -10.37 -2.84
N LYS A 241 -5.77 -11.61 -2.34
CA LYS A 241 -6.54 -12.68 -3.00
C LYS A 241 -7.99 -12.27 -3.16
N ILE A 242 -8.64 -11.79 -2.10
CA ILE A 242 -10.04 -11.34 -2.18
C ILE A 242 -10.18 -10.20 -3.19
N ALA A 243 -9.30 -9.17 -3.12
CA ALA A 243 -9.32 -8.06 -4.05
C ALA A 243 -9.25 -8.50 -5.52
N ARG A 244 -8.46 -9.54 -5.83
CA ARG A 244 -8.25 -10.04 -7.20
C ARG A 244 -9.36 -10.97 -7.68
N THR A 245 -10.00 -11.72 -6.80
CA THR A 245 -10.93 -12.81 -7.19
C THR A 245 -12.39 -12.49 -6.90
N ASP A 246 -12.69 -11.42 -6.17
CA ASP A 246 -14.03 -10.96 -5.86
C ASP A 246 -14.18 -9.46 -6.18
N PRO A 247 -14.45 -9.11 -7.45
CA PRO A 247 -14.58 -7.73 -7.90
C PRO A 247 -15.62 -6.92 -7.13
N GLU A 248 -16.76 -7.52 -6.80
CA GLU A 248 -17.85 -6.81 -6.14
C GLU A 248 -17.49 -6.46 -4.70
N THR A 249 -16.90 -7.41 -3.97
CA THR A 249 -16.39 -7.13 -2.61
C THR A 249 -15.26 -6.09 -2.66
N ALA A 250 -14.36 -6.14 -3.65
CA ALA A 250 -13.30 -5.15 -3.81
C ALA A 250 -13.86 -3.75 -4.09
N LYS A 251 -14.85 -3.62 -4.98
CA LYS A 251 -15.51 -2.34 -5.27
C LYS A 251 -16.25 -1.78 -4.06
N GLN A 252 -16.97 -2.63 -3.30
CA GLN A 252 -17.64 -2.22 -2.07
C GLN A 252 -16.64 -1.63 -1.06
N ILE A 253 -15.49 -2.28 -0.87
CA ILE A 253 -14.47 -1.78 0.07
C ILE A 253 -13.83 -0.48 -0.44
N ILE A 254 -13.55 -0.39 -1.74
CA ILE A 254 -13.06 0.85 -2.37
C ILE A 254 -14.08 1.98 -2.10
N GLY A 255 -15.36 1.76 -2.40
CA GLY A 255 -16.43 2.74 -2.18
C GLY A 255 -16.51 3.21 -0.73
N LYS A 256 -16.46 2.28 0.23
CA LYS A 256 -16.48 2.58 1.66
C LYS A 256 -15.35 3.54 2.07
N TYR A 257 -14.11 3.24 1.66
CA TYR A 257 -12.93 4.02 2.09
C TYR A 257 -12.73 5.30 1.28
N THR A 258 -13.10 5.30 0.00
CA THR A 258 -13.02 6.50 -0.85
C THR A 258 -14.27 7.39 -0.76
N LYS A 259 -15.30 6.94 -0.02
CA LYS A 259 -16.58 7.65 0.17
C LYS A 259 -17.27 7.98 -1.16
N THR A 260 -17.29 7.03 -2.09
CA THR A 260 -18.01 7.12 -3.36
C THR A 260 -18.89 5.89 -3.56
N ASP A 261 -20.06 6.10 -4.13
CA ASP A 261 -21.01 5.09 -4.61
C ASP A 261 -21.14 5.14 -6.14
N ASN A 262 -20.40 6.05 -6.80
CA ASN A 262 -20.40 6.19 -8.24
C ASN A 262 -19.81 4.93 -8.90
N LYS A 263 -20.66 4.21 -9.64
CA LYS A 263 -20.30 2.94 -10.27
C LYS A 263 -19.11 3.08 -11.24
N GLU A 264 -19.08 4.15 -12.03
CA GLU A 264 -18.00 4.36 -13.01
C GLU A 264 -16.65 4.61 -12.30
N ASP A 265 -16.65 5.41 -11.22
CA ASP A 265 -15.46 5.63 -10.38
C ASP A 265 -14.94 4.32 -9.78
N LEU A 266 -15.87 3.47 -9.31
CA LEU A 266 -15.54 2.17 -8.71
C LEU A 266 -15.01 1.18 -9.74
N ASP A 267 -15.65 1.09 -10.90
CA ASP A 267 -15.24 0.22 -12.01
C ASP A 267 -13.87 0.64 -12.57
N GLU A 268 -13.65 1.93 -12.81
CA GLU A 268 -12.37 2.50 -13.25
C GLU A 268 -11.26 2.19 -12.26
N THR A 269 -11.53 2.45 -10.97
CA THR A 269 -10.56 2.20 -9.90
C THR A 269 -10.22 0.73 -9.81
N TYR A 270 -11.22 -0.14 -9.74
CA TYR A 270 -11.00 -1.57 -9.67
C TYR A 270 -10.21 -2.09 -10.89
N ASN A 271 -10.64 -1.75 -12.10
CA ASN A 271 -10.00 -2.21 -13.33
C ASN A 271 -8.54 -1.74 -13.46
N THR A 272 -8.23 -0.56 -12.92
CA THR A 272 -6.86 -0.04 -12.87
C THR A 272 -5.98 -0.89 -11.96
N TYR A 273 -6.45 -1.18 -10.74
CA TYR A 273 -5.61 -1.79 -9.72
C TYR A 273 -5.63 -3.32 -9.73
N ALA A 274 -6.71 -3.96 -10.17
CA ALA A 274 -6.81 -5.43 -10.22
C ALA A 274 -5.72 -6.08 -11.09
N LYS A 275 -5.22 -5.36 -12.09
CA LYS A 275 -4.16 -5.81 -13.01
C LYS A 275 -2.74 -5.72 -12.39
N VAL A 276 -2.60 -4.98 -11.29
CA VAL A 276 -1.29 -4.65 -10.71
C VAL A 276 -1.09 -5.14 -9.29
N TRP A 277 -2.14 -5.60 -8.61
CA TRP A 277 -1.97 -6.30 -7.33
C TRP A 277 -1.33 -7.65 -7.58
N GLU A 278 -0.16 -7.87 -7.00
CA GLU A 278 0.59 -9.12 -7.16
C GLU A 278 0.19 -10.14 -6.10
N GLN A 279 0.12 -11.44 -6.49
CA GLN A 279 -0.23 -12.52 -5.57
C GLN A 279 0.82 -12.65 -4.45
N ALA A 280 2.09 -12.56 -4.82
CA ALA A 280 3.22 -12.50 -3.91
C ALA A 280 3.76 -11.06 -3.91
N PRO A 281 3.48 -10.25 -2.88
CA PRO A 281 3.77 -8.82 -2.89
C PRO A 281 5.23 -8.53 -2.53
N TYR A 282 6.16 -9.08 -3.31
CA TYR A 282 7.58 -8.78 -3.18
C TYR A 282 7.85 -7.29 -3.37
N VAL A 283 8.78 -6.75 -2.60
CA VAL A 283 9.29 -5.40 -2.82
C VAL A 283 10.29 -5.44 -3.96
N SER A 284 10.06 -4.64 -5.00
CA SER A 284 10.90 -4.61 -6.20
C SER A 284 12.27 -3.98 -5.95
N VAL A 285 13.34 -4.73 -6.22
CA VAL A 285 14.72 -4.22 -6.20
C VAL A 285 14.90 -3.10 -7.22
N ALA A 286 14.39 -3.27 -8.43
CA ALA A 286 14.45 -2.24 -9.47
C ALA A 286 13.63 -0.99 -9.08
N GLY A 287 12.47 -1.19 -8.43
CA GLY A 287 11.66 -0.08 -7.91
C GLY A 287 12.38 0.70 -6.81
N MET A 288 13.09 0.03 -5.91
CA MET A 288 13.90 0.66 -4.87
C MET A 288 15.10 1.39 -5.48
N GLN A 289 15.77 0.81 -6.49
CA GLN A 289 16.86 1.49 -7.21
C GLN A 289 16.39 2.81 -7.81
N THR A 290 15.18 2.86 -8.34
CA THR A 290 14.59 4.11 -8.84
C THR A 290 14.46 5.14 -7.72
N LEU A 291 13.94 4.77 -6.54
CA LEU A 291 13.85 5.70 -5.41
C LEU A 291 15.24 6.22 -5.00
N LEU A 292 16.24 5.36 -4.94
CA LEU A 292 17.63 5.73 -4.60
C LEU A 292 18.26 6.67 -5.64
N ASN A 293 18.00 6.44 -6.93
CA ASN A 293 18.53 7.30 -8.01
C ASN A 293 18.00 8.74 -7.92
N PHE A 294 16.81 8.93 -7.38
CA PHE A 294 16.15 10.23 -7.20
C PHE A 294 16.20 10.76 -5.76
N ALA A 295 16.91 10.06 -4.88
CA ALA A 295 17.09 10.52 -3.50
C ALA A 295 17.83 11.87 -3.47
N VAL A 296 17.43 12.73 -2.53
CA VAL A 296 18.08 14.01 -2.28
C VAL A 296 19.44 13.79 -1.60
N ASN A 297 19.49 12.81 -0.70
CA ASN A 297 20.74 12.42 -0.04
C ASN A 297 21.71 11.82 -1.06
N PRO A 298 22.94 12.38 -1.22
CA PRO A 298 23.92 11.90 -2.18
C PRO A 298 24.30 10.42 -2.03
N SER A 299 24.17 9.86 -0.82
CA SER A 299 24.42 8.45 -0.53
C SER A 299 23.50 7.50 -1.31
N GLY A 300 22.36 8.00 -1.84
CA GLY A 300 21.45 7.23 -2.68
C GLY A 300 22.13 6.68 -3.94
N LYS A 301 23.14 7.38 -4.48
CA LYS A 301 23.90 6.94 -5.66
C LYS A 301 24.75 5.68 -5.44
N THR A 302 25.11 5.40 -4.19
CA THR A 302 26.00 4.27 -3.82
C THR A 302 25.31 3.23 -2.93
N ALA A 303 24.14 3.57 -2.41
CA ALA A 303 23.36 2.66 -1.58
C ALA A 303 22.82 1.47 -2.40
N LYS A 304 22.79 0.29 -1.79
CA LYS A 304 22.23 -0.92 -2.39
C LYS A 304 20.75 -1.04 -2.06
N PRO A 305 19.87 -1.30 -3.03
CA PRO A 305 18.44 -1.46 -2.81
C PRO A 305 18.07 -2.46 -1.69
N GLU A 306 18.84 -3.54 -1.58
CA GLU A 306 18.61 -4.62 -0.63
C GLU A 306 18.73 -4.15 0.83
N GLN A 307 19.41 -3.04 1.08
CA GLN A 307 19.49 -2.43 2.41
C GLN A 307 18.13 -1.93 2.92
N PHE A 308 17.21 -1.62 2.00
CA PHE A 308 15.88 -1.05 2.24
C PHE A 308 14.74 -2.06 2.07
N ILE A 309 15.05 -3.33 1.80
CA ILE A 309 14.08 -4.37 1.49
C ILE A 309 14.21 -5.53 2.46
N ASP A 310 13.08 -6.09 2.87
CA ASP A 310 13.01 -7.39 3.54
C ASP A 310 11.89 -8.23 2.93
N ASN A 311 12.24 -9.04 1.97
CA ASN A 311 11.33 -9.97 1.29
C ASN A 311 11.23 -11.34 1.97
N SER A 312 11.89 -11.54 3.12
CA SER A 312 11.98 -12.85 3.78
C SER A 312 10.61 -13.43 4.14
N PHE A 313 9.68 -12.60 4.63
CA PHE A 313 8.33 -13.02 5.00
C PHE A 313 7.49 -13.47 3.80
N VAL A 314 7.55 -12.73 2.68
CA VAL A 314 6.86 -13.12 1.45
C VAL A 314 7.46 -14.42 0.90
N THR A 315 8.78 -14.54 0.90
CA THR A 315 9.52 -15.76 0.49
C THR A 315 9.14 -16.96 1.34
N GLU A 316 9.06 -16.81 2.66
CA GLU A 316 8.65 -17.87 3.57
C GLU A 316 7.23 -18.35 3.26
N LEU A 317 6.29 -17.42 3.11
CA LEU A 317 4.89 -17.73 2.83
C LEU A 317 4.69 -18.36 1.45
N GLU A 318 5.46 -17.95 0.46
CA GLU A 318 5.44 -18.60 -0.86
C GLU A 318 6.01 -20.02 -0.79
N LYS A 319 7.20 -20.21 -0.19
CA LYS A 319 7.84 -21.54 -0.04
C LYS A 319 7.04 -22.51 0.80
N SER A 320 6.27 -22.02 1.79
CA SER A 320 5.38 -22.87 2.60
C SER A 320 4.13 -23.34 1.84
N GLY A 321 3.92 -22.86 0.59
CA GLY A 321 2.72 -23.13 -0.19
C GLY A 321 1.49 -22.35 0.29
N PHE A 322 1.65 -21.39 1.23
CA PHE A 322 0.54 -20.61 1.75
C PHE A 322 -0.15 -19.82 0.63
N ILE A 323 0.62 -19.10 -0.19
CA ILE A 323 0.08 -18.29 -1.29
C ILE A 323 -0.64 -19.19 -2.30
N GLU A 324 -0.02 -20.27 -2.72
CA GLU A 324 -0.62 -21.22 -3.67
C GLU A 324 -1.96 -21.77 -3.16
N LYS A 325 -2.03 -22.16 -1.88
CA LYS A 325 -3.26 -22.69 -1.27
C LYS A 325 -4.42 -21.69 -1.27
N LEU A 326 -4.15 -20.38 -1.15
CA LEU A 326 -5.18 -19.34 -1.20
C LEU A 326 -5.87 -19.25 -2.57
N TYR A 327 -5.16 -19.58 -3.66
CA TYR A 327 -5.65 -19.47 -5.03
C TYR A 327 -6.12 -20.83 -5.63
N LYS A 328 -5.92 -21.93 -4.90
CA LYS A 328 -6.53 -23.21 -5.28
C LYS A 328 -8.05 -23.14 -5.05
N PRO A 329 -8.87 -23.64 -6.00
CA PRO A 329 -10.32 -23.73 -5.87
C PRO A 329 -10.74 -24.67 -4.72
#